data_9400e7a26b2ed98d96bcb9c16fcbf931
#
_entry.id   9400e7a26b2ed98d96bcb9c16fcbf931
#
_cell.length_a   1.000
_cell.length_b   1.000
_cell.length_c   1.000
_cell.angle_alpha   90.00
_cell.angle_beta   90.00
_cell.angle_gamma   90.00
#
_symmetry.space_group_name_H-M   'P 1'
#
loop_
_entity.id
_entity.type
_entity.pdbx_description
1 polymer ?
#
loop_
_entity_poly.entity_id
_entity_poly.type
_entity_poly.pdbx_seq_one_letter_code
_entity_poly.pdbx_strand_id
1 'polypeptide(L)'
;MDAAKGVAMAASGTQSVWHYIENQAQPEGNVPPIIVIPTVAASGSESNCGAVITNWATHEKMVLGHKSLYPVVSIVDPELTLSLPLKQTLQGVVDIFCHLLEPYLTDTSQSPLSDGIRETAMKIVVDNSSSIRTDLSNIEVRTQLSWASTIACSAFASLGGGGGGMSLHGIEHAVSAYSDVAHGDGLAALLLAWMEYTKPVAPERFKQLGEKVFGDEDLISSTRIWLKSIGMDIHLRDIGINRKQLSQIAGTVQKTASWVTEHPRGMTVNDIIGIYESSF
;
A
#
# COMPACT_ATOMS: atom_id res chain seq x y z
N MET A 1 -3.85 12.90 -5.43
CA MET A 1 -4.30 12.25 -6.69
C MET A 1 -5.66 11.62 -6.52
N ASP A 2 -5.91 10.83 -5.50
CA ASP A 2 -7.17 10.11 -5.28
C ASP A 2 -8.39 11.03 -5.19
N ALA A 3 -8.26 12.17 -4.50
CA ALA A 3 -9.32 13.18 -4.49
C ALA A 3 -9.68 13.69 -5.90
N ALA A 4 -8.68 13.88 -6.77
CA ALA A 4 -8.93 14.29 -8.16
C ALA A 4 -9.67 13.21 -8.95
N LYS A 5 -9.34 11.94 -8.76
CA LYS A 5 -10.08 10.80 -9.35
C LYS A 5 -11.51 10.73 -8.82
N GLY A 6 -11.71 10.94 -7.50
CA GLY A 6 -13.03 11.03 -6.90
C GLY A 6 -13.88 12.17 -7.46
N VAL A 7 -13.28 13.37 -7.62
CA VAL A 7 -13.94 14.53 -8.25
C VAL A 7 -14.29 14.23 -9.72
N ALA A 8 -13.38 13.62 -10.48
CA ALA A 8 -13.64 13.26 -11.87
C ALA A 8 -14.79 12.24 -11.99
N MET A 9 -14.86 11.25 -11.09
CA MET A 9 -15.98 10.31 -11.05
C MET A 9 -17.29 11.03 -10.71
N ALA A 10 -17.32 11.84 -9.67
CA ALA A 10 -18.52 12.59 -9.29
C ALA A 10 -19.01 13.55 -10.39
N ALA A 11 -18.09 14.15 -11.14
CA ALA A 11 -18.39 15.03 -12.28
C ALA A 11 -18.99 14.29 -13.49
N SER A 12 -18.96 12.96 -13.52
CA SER A 12 -19.59 12.19 -14.60
C SER A 12 -21.12 12.11 -14.51
N GLY A 13 -21.71 12.56 -13.40
CA GLY A 13 -23.16 12.44 -13.17
C GLY A 13 -23.66 13.31 -12.02
N THR A 14 -24.77 12.90 -11.42
CA THR A 14 -25.46 13.64 -10.35
C THR A 14 -25.26 13.03 -8.96
N GLN A 15 -24.65 11.85 -8.90
CA GLN A 15 -24.46 11.13 -7.65
C GLN A 15 -23.20 11.58 -6.90
N SER A 16 -23.18 11.38 -5.58
CA SER A 16 -21.97 11.61 -4.78
C SER A 16 -20.88 10.60 -5.12
N VAL A 17 -19.62 10.96 -4.88
CA VAL A 17 -18.50 10.02 -5.04
C VAL A 17 -18.70 8.74 -4.19
N TRP A 18 -19.30 8.89 -3.01
CA TRP A 18 -19.55 7.76 -2.12
C TRP A 18 -20.57 6.77 -2.68
N HIS A 19 -21.55 7.25 -3.44
CA HIS A 19 -22.49 6.38 -4.15
C HIS A 19 -21.77 5.44 -5.14
N TYR A 20 -20.82 5.97 -5.92
CA TYR A 20 -20.03 5.16 -6.86
C TYR A 20 -19.16 4.12 -6.15
N ILE A 21 -18.59 4.48 -5.00
CA ILE A 21 -17.76 3.59 -4.19
C ILE A 21 -18.60 2.46 -3.60
N GLU A 22 -19.66 2.80 -2.88
CA GLU A 22 -20.46 1.86 -2.07
C GLU A 22 -21.23 0.88 -2.96
N ASN A 23 -21.70 1.33 -4.11
CA ASN A 23 -22.50 0.50 -5.03
C ASN A 23 -21.68 -0.06 -6.20
N GLN A 24 -20.37 0.19 -6.26
CA GLN A 24 -19.51 -0.17 -7.42
C GLN A 24 -20.16 0.30 -8.75
N ALA A 25 -20.78 1.48 -8.72
CA ALA A 25 -21.59 1.99 -9.81
C ALA A 25 -20.70 2.48 -10.97
N GLN A 26 -21.24 2.33 -12.19
CA GLN A 26 -20.59 2.87 -13.39
C GLN A 26 -20.80 4.39 -13.46
N PRO A 27 -19.89 5.16 -14.08
CA PRO A 27 -20.11 6.58 -14.34
C PRO A 27 -21.37 6.79 -15.21
N GLU A 28 -22.16 7.82 -14.87
CA GLU A 28 -23.41 8.13 -15.59
C GLU A 28 -23.13 8.77 -16.96
N GLY A 29 -21.98 9.40 -17.13
CA GLY A 29 -21.56 10.09 -18.34
C GLY A 29 -20.04 10.08 -18.53
N ASN A 30 -19.53 11.04 -19.28
CA ASN A 30 -18.11 11.16 -19.54
C ASN A 30 -17.36 11.59 -18.26
N VAL A 31 -16.36 10.78 -17.88
CA VAL A 31 -15.42 11.14 -16.83
C VAL A 31 -14.40 12.13 -17.41
N PRO A 32 -14.21 13.32 -16.80
CA PRO A 32 -13.19 14.26 -17.26
C PRO A 32 -11.78 13.64 -17.29
N PRO A 33 -10.95 13.97 -18.30
CA PRO A 33 -9.58 13.46 -18.35
C PRO A 33 -8.75 13.98 -17.18
N ILE A 34 -7.90 13.11 -16.62
CA ILE A 34 -7.10 13.39 -15.45
C ILE A 34 -5.64 13.53 -15.85
N ILE A 35 -5.00 14.63 -15.48
CA ILE A 35 -3.56 14.83 -15.59
C ILE A 35 -3.03 14.87 -14.15
N VAL A 36 -1.96 14.13 -13.87
CA VAL A 36 -1.38 14.08 -12.52
C VAL A 36 0.11 14.39 -12.53
N ILE A 37 0.54 15.06 -11.46
CA ILE A 37 1.93 15.40 -11.19
C ILE A 37 2.19 15.00 -9.73
N PRO A 38 2.72 13.82 -9.45
CA PRO A 38 2.99 13.39 -8.09
C PRO A 38 4.09 14.20 -7.44
N THR A 39 3.91 14.54 -6.16
CA THR A 39 4.90 15.24 -5.32
C THR A 39 5.40 14.37 -4.18
N VAL A 40 4.99 13.10 -4.18
CA VAL A 40 5.33 12.08 -3.19
C VAL A 40 5.51 10.74 -3.92
N ALA A 41 6.55 10.02 -3.62
CA ALA A 41 6.74 8.64 -4.05
C ALA A 41 6.18 7.71 -2.95
N ALA A 42 5.03 7.07 -3.21
CA ALA A 42 4.34 6.18 -2.28
C ALA A 42 3.35 5.27 -3.03
N SER A 43 2.07 5.65 -3.10
CA SER A 43 0.96 4.85 -3.61
C SER A 43 0.95 4.57 -5.11
N GLY A 44 1.83 5.20 -5.92
CA GLY A 44 1.84 5.02 -7.38
C GLY A 44 0.50 5.31 -8.09
N SER A 45 -0.36 6.16 -7.49
CA SER A 45 -1.71 6.46 -8.01
C SER A 45 -1.69 7.08 -9.42
N GLU A 46 -0.55 7.60 -9.86
CA GLU A 46 -0.33 8.09 -11.22
C GLU A 46 -0.31 6.99 -12.28
N SER A 47 -0.13 5.73 -11.89
CA SER A 47 0.00 4.57 -12.79
C SER A 47 -1.18 3.62 -12.76
N ASN A 48 -2.24 3.93 -11.99
CA ASN A 48 -3.41 3.07 -11.84
C ASN A 48 -4.74 3.83 -11.91
N CYS A 49 -5.85 3.09 -11.88
CA CYS A 49 -7.22 3.62 -11.93
C CYS A 49 -7.94 3.58 -10.58
N GLY A 50 -7.22 3.27 -9.51
CA GLY A 50 -7.75 3.24 -8.15
C GLY A 50 -7.71 4.61 -7.48
N ALA A 51 -8.63 4.87 -6.57
CA ALA A 51 -8.61 5.97 -5.64
C ALA A 51 -9.14 5.50 -4.28
N VAL A 52 -8.49 5.86 -3.21
CA VAL A 52 -8.91 5.49 -1.86
C VAL A 52 -9.50 6.71 -1.18
N ILE A 53 -10.77 6.62 -0.77
CA ILE A 53 -11.54 7.72 -0.21
C ILE A 53 -12.05 7.34 1.18
N THR A 54 -11.90 8.26 2.13
CA THR A 54 -12.38 8.09 3.51
C THR A 54 -13.69 8.85 3.71
N ASN A 55 -14.70 8.15 4.22
CA ASN A 55 -15.91 8.77 4.76
C ASN A 55 -15.74 8.95 6.28
N TRP A 56 -15.45 10.15 6.71
CA TRP A 56 -15.23 10.45 8.13
C TRP A 56 -16.48 10.32 9.00
N ALA A 57 -17.67 10.43 8.40
CA ALA A 57 -18.91 10.29 9.16
C ALA A 57 -19.17 8.83 9.59
N THR A 58 -18.67 7.88 8.82
CA THR A 58 -18.87 6.44 9.07
C THR A 58 -17.57 5.71 9.43
N HIS A 59 -16.41 6.40 9.41
CA HIS A 59 -15.08 5.82 9.57
C HIS A 59 -14.79 4.67 8.59
N GLU A 60 -15.17 4.88 7.34
CA GLU A 60 -14.99 3.90 6.27
C GLU A 60 -14.01 4.44 5.23
N LYS A 61 -12.98 3.67 4.92
CA LYS A 61 -11.99 3.96 3.86
C LYS A 61 -12.11 2.86 2.82
N MET A 62 -12.56 3.24 1.62
CA MET A 62 -12.90 2.31 0.56
C MET A 62 -12.27 2.70 -0.78
N VAL A 63 -12.14 1.72 -1.66
CA VAL A 63 -11.53 1.88 -2.98
C VAL A 63 -12.60 2.21 -4.01
N LEU A 64 -12.38 3.31 -4.74
CA LEU A 64 -13.04 3.62 -6.00
C LEU A 64 -12.14 3.13 -7.14
N GLY A 65 -12.62 2.26 -8.01
CA GLY A 65 -11.85 1.77 -9.16
C GLY A 65 -12.66 1.78 -10.44
N HIS A 66 -12.18 2.47 -11.47
CA HIS A 66 -12.78 2.43 -12.80
C HIS A 66 -11.75 2.80 -13.88
N LYS A 67 -11.78 2.11 -15.03
CA LYS A 67 -10.82 2.33 -16.14
C LYS A 67 -10.71 3.78 -16.61
N SER A 68 -11.80 4.57 -16.54
CA SER A 68 -11.79 5.98 -16.89
C SER A 68 -11.02 6.88 -15.91
N LEU A 69 -10.59 6.35 -14.77
CA LEU A 69 -9.80 7.05 -13.77
C LEU A 69 -8.29 6.89 -13.97
N TYR A 70 -7.85 6.11 -14.96
CA TYR A 70 -6.46 6.17 -15.37
C TYR A 70 -6.12 7.61 -15.81
N PRO A 71 -5.06 8.22 -15.28
CA PRO A 71 -4.56 9.48 -15.80
C PRO A 71 -4.24 9.36 -17.28
N VAL A 72 -4.66 10.33 -18.08
CA VAL A 72 -4.30 10.39 -19.51
C VAL A 72 -2.86 10.84 -19.70
N VAL A 73 -2.32 11.57 -18.71
CA VAL A 73 -0.91 11.98 -18.63
C VAL A 73 -0.48 11.95 -17.18
N SER A 74 0.68 11.36 -16.92
CA SER A 74 1.36 11.38 -15.62
C SER A 74 2.76 11.96 -15.81
N ILE A 75 3.05 13.08 -15.14
CA ILE A 75 4.36 13.75 -15.19
C ILE A 75 5.05 13.46 -13.87
N VAL A 76 5.94 12.47 -13.87
CA VAL A 76 6.70 12.08 -12.69
C VAL A 76 8.05 12.81 -12.72
N ASP A 77 8.12 13.90 -11.98
CA ASP A 77 9.33 14.71 -11.82
C ASP A 77 9.85 14.53 -10.38
N PRO A 78 10.97 13.81 -10.18
CA PRO A 78 11.54 13.58 -8.86
C PRO A 78 11.95 14.86 -8.12
N GLU A 79 12.25 15.95 -8.83
CA GLU A 79 12.59 17.24 -8.20
C GLU A 79 11.45 17.78 -7.34
N LEU A 80 10.20 17.50 -7.71
CA LEU A 80 9.02 17.91 -6.94
C LEU A 80 8.89 17.17 -5.59
N THR A 81 9.68 16.13 -5.38
CA THR A 81 9.73 15.40 -4.10
C THR A 81 10.84 15.92 -3.16
N LEU A 82 11.73 16.82 -3.61
CA LEU A 82 12.87 17.30 -2.81
C LEU A 82 12.46 18.01 -1.54
N SER A 83 11.33 18.71 -1.54
CA SER A 83 10.80 19.41 -0.37
C SER A 83 10.05 18.52 0.62
N LEU A 84 9.85 17.21 0.29
CA LEU A 84 9.11 16.30 1.14
C LEU A 84 9.92 15.99 2.41
N PRO A 85 9.35 16.23 3.62
CA PRO A 85 10.03 15.94 4.87
C PRO A 85 10.38 14.47 5.05
N LEU A 86 11.35 14.18 5.91
CA LEU A 86 11.86 12.83 6.15
C LEU A 86 10.75 11.85 6.52
N LYS A 87 9.85 12.25 7.44
CA LYS A 87 8.77 11.38 7.91
C LYS A 87 7.90 10.90 6.75
N GLN A 88 7.41 11.82 5.94
CA GLN A 88 6.56 11.49 4.78
C GLN A 88 7.32 10.68 3.71
N THR A 89 8.60 10.96 3.54
CA THR A 89 9.45 10.17 2.64
C THR A 89 9.56 8.72 3.09
N LEU A 90 9.80 8.48 4.39
CA LEU A 90 9.91 7.12 4.94
C LEU A 90 8.56 6.38 4.98
N GLN A 91 7.47 7.11 5.21
CA GLN A 91 6.12 6.56 5.06
C GLN A 91 5.89 6.06 3.61
N GLY A 92 6.30 6.84 2.61
CA GLY A 92 6.25 6.43 1.21
C GLY A 92 7.15 5.23 0.90
N VAL A 93 8.34 5.18 1.47
CA VAL A 93 9.27 4.03 1.34
C VAL A 93 8.63 2.74 1.82
N VAL A 94 7.97 2.75 2.99
CA VAL A 94 7.26 1.57 3.52
C VAL A 94 6.06 1.22 2.64
N ASP A 95 5.31 2.21 2.18
CA ASP A 95 4.14 2.02 1.32
C ASP A 95 4.53 1.33 0.00
N ILE A 96 5.57 1.82 -0.69
CA ILE A 96 6.10 1.18 -1.92
C ILE A 96 6.50 -0.27 -1.64
N PHE A 97 7.21 -0.52 -0.54
CA PHE A 97 7.64 -1.86 -0.17
C PHE A 97 6.44 -2.80 0.05
N CYS A 98 5.41 -2.35 0.77
CA CYS A 98 4.20 -3.13 1.02
C CYS A 98 3.41 -3.43 -0.27
N HIS A 99 3.28 -2.45 -1.18
CA HIS A 99 2.63 -2.65 -2.47
C HIS A 99 3.29 -3.73 -3.35
N LEU A 100 4.62 -3.89 -3.22
CA LEU A 100 5.38 -4.94 -3.93
C LEU A 100 5.34 -6.28 -3.19
N LEU A 101 5.41 -6.24 -1.85
CA LEU A 101 5.51 -7.40 -0.98
C LEU A 101 4.22 -8.22 -0.96
N GLU A 102 3.08 -7.55 -0.78
CA GLU A 102 1.80 -8.25 -0.61
C GLU A 102 1.48 -9.15 -1.80
N PRO A 103 1.42 -8.64 -3.04
CA PRO A 103 1.14 -9.50 -4.19
C PRO A 103 2.26 -10.53 -4.43
N TYR A 104 3.51 -10.25 -4.06
CA TYR A 104 4.57 -11.25 -4.15
C TYR A 104 4.31 -12.45 -3.25
N LEU A 105 3.90 -12.23 -2.00
CA LEU A 105 3.70 -13.30 -1.01
C LEU A 105 2.34 -14.01 -1.13
N THR A 106 1.31 -13.33 -1.65
CA THR A 106 -0.06 -13.85 -1.70
C THR A 106 -0.47 -14.36 -3.09
N ASP A 107 0.27 -14.03 -4.13
CA ASP A 107 0.01 -14.53 -5.48
C ASP A 107 0.32 -16.03 -5.55
N THR A 108 -0.69 -16.82 -5.89
CA THR A 108 -0.55 -18.28 -6.06
C THR A 108 -0.12 -18.69 -7.45
N SER A 109 -0.13 -17.77 -8.42
CA SER A 109 0.41 -18.00 -9.76
C SER A 109 1.92 -17.77 -9.78
N GLN A 110 2.61 -18.48 -10.66
CA GLN A 110 4.04 -18.27 -10.86
C GLN A 110 4.25 -17.39 -12.09
N SER A 111 4.74 -16.18 -11.87
CA SER A 111 5.14 -15.27 -12.95
C SER A 111 6.57 -14.76 -12.70
N PRO A 112 7.60 -15.48 -13.21
CA PRO A 112 8.99 -15.11 -12.97
C PRO A 112 9.33 -13.68 -13.39
N LEU A 113 8.65 -13.14 -14.42
CA LEU A 113 8.86 -11.75 -14.86
C LEU A 113 8.32 -10.76 -13.83
N SER A 114 7.08 -10.93 -13.38
CA SER A 114 6.49 -10.06 -12.35
C SER A 114 7.23 -10.19 -11.02
N ASP A 115 7.62 -11.39 -10.63
CA ASP A 115 8.41 -11.63 -9.43
C ASP A 115 9.76 -10.90 -9.51
N GLY A 116 10.49 -11.03 -10.62
CA GLY A 116 11.75 -10.33 -10.81
C GLY A 116 11.63 -8.79 -10.79
N ILE A 117 10.53 -8.24 -11.32
CA ILE A 117 10.23 -6.80 -11.23
C ILE A 117 10.01 -6.40 -9.77
N ARG A 118 9.17 -7.14 -9.03
CA ARG A 118 8.89 -6.89 -7.62
C ARG A 118 10.14 -6.99 -6.74
N GLU A 119 10.93 -8.06 -6.90
CA GLU A 119 12.19 -8.29 -6.18
C GLU A 119 13.17 -7.15 -6.41
N THR A 120 13.37 -6.75 -7.67
CA THR A 120 14.28 -5.66 -8.03
C THR A 120 13.81 -4.33 -7.44
N ALA A 121 12.52 -4.02 -7.56
CA ALA A 121 11.96 -2.77 -7.02
C ALA A 121 12.05 -2.72 -5.48
N MET A 122 11.73 -3.82 -4.77
CA MET A 122 11.90 -3.89 -3.31
C MET A 122 13.35 -3.71 -2.89
N LYS A 123 14.30 -4.34 -3.60
CA LYS A 123 15.72 -4.15 -3.33
C LYS A 123 16.15 -2.70 -3.51
N ILE A 124 15.71 -2.03 -4.57
CA ILE A 124 15.97 -0.60 -4.80
C ILE A 124 15.44 0.24 -3.63
N VAL A 125 14.23 -0.03 -3.16
CA VAL A 125 13.61 0.69 -2.03
C VAL A 125 14.43 0.50 -0.75
N VAL A 126 14.83 -0.73 -0.43
CA VAL A 126 15.62 -1.06 0.77
C VAL A 126 17.01 -0.40 0.70
N ASP A 127 17.72 -0.56 -0.42
CA ASP A 127 19.08 -0.02 -0.58
C ASP A 127 19.12 1.52 -0.52
N ASN A 128 18.09 2.20 -1.05
CA ASN A 128 18.02 3.65 -1.07
C ASN A 128 17.45 4.29 0.21
N SER A 129 16.77 3.52 1.03
CA SER A 129 16.08 4.05 2.24
C SER A 129 17.03 4.63 3.28
N SER A 130 18.23 4.07 3.43
CA SER A 130 19.26 4.61 4.32
C SER A 130 19.88 5.89 3.77
N SER A 131 20.12 5.95 2.46
CA SER A 131 20.68 7.11 1.78
C SER A 131 19.75 8.32 1.85
N ILE A 132 18.46 8.14 1.55
CA ILE A 132 17.46 9.21 1.64
C ILE A 132 17.29 9.75 3.06
N ARG A 133 17.50 8.92 4.08
CA ARG A 133 17.43 9.34 5.48
C ARG A 133 18.57 10.30 5.83
N THR A 134 19.75 10.14 5.22
CA THR A 134 20.92 10.97 5.47
C THR A 134 20.98 12.21 4.58
N ASP A 135 20.45 12.14 3.37
CA ASP A 135 20.41 13.24 2.42
C ASP A 135 19.09 13.26 1.65
N LEU A 136 18.16 14.10 2.13
CA LEU A 136 16.84 14.29 1.51
C LEU A 136 16.91 14.99 0.15
N SER A 137 18.03 15.63 -0.17
CA SER A 137 18.25 16.35 -1.44
C SER A 137 18.86 15.49 -2.53
N ASN A 138 19.18 14.23 -2.25
CA ASN A 138 19.76 13.31 -3.22
C ASN A 138 18.77 12.96 -4.34
N ILE A 139 18.91 13.64 -5.48
CA ILE A 139 18.00 13.51 -6.61
C ILE A 139 18.04 12.13 -7.26
N GLU A 140 19.17 11.43 -7.24
CA GLU A 140 19.28 10.07 -7.78
C GLU A 140 18.41 9.11 -6.94
N VAL A 141 18.50 9.21 -5.62
CA VAL A 141 17.67 8.39 -4.70
C VAL A 141 16.20 8.75 -4.87
N ARG A 142 15.84 10.04 -4.98
CA ARG A 142 14.46 10.48 -5.26
C ARG A 142 13.94 9.89 -6.56
N THR A 143 14.77 9.86 -7.60
CA THR A 143 14.44 9.27 -8.90
C THR A 143 14.16 7.77 -8.78
N GLN A 144 15.01 7.01 -8.07
CA GLN A 144 14.83 5.58 -7.87
C GLN A 144 13.55 5.27 -7.09
N LEU A 145 13.27 6.02 -6.02
CA LEU A 145 12.06 5.85 -5.23
C LEU A 145 10.79 6.21 -6.02
N SER A 146 10.81 7.29 -6.82
CA SER A 146 9.70 7.68 -7.67
C SER A 146 9.41 6.59 -8.72
N TRP A 147 10.45 6.03 -9.33
CA TRP A 147 10.33 4.95 -10.30
C TRP A 147 9.77 3.69 -9.67
N ALA A 148 10.30 3.28 -8.50
CA ALA A 148 9.80 2.13 -7.75
C ALA A 148 8.32 2.31 -7.36
N SER A 149 7.91 3.51 -6.92
CA SER A 149 6.51 3.86 -6.61
C SER A 149 5.59 3.66 -7.81
N THR A 150 5.96 4.25 -8.96
CA THR A 150 5.17 4.12 -10.20
C THR A 150 5.02 2.66 -10.62
N ILE A 151 6.10 1.86 -10.54
CA ILE A 151 6.08 0.44 -10.91
C ILE A 151 5.26 -0.38 -9.92
N ALA A 152 5.37 -0.13 -8.61
CA ALA A 152 4.73 -0.92 -7.56
C ALA A 152 3.21 -1.04 -7.75
N CYS A 153 2.56 0.01 -8.18
CA CYS A 153 1.10 0.07 -8.38
C CYS A 153 0.66 0.04 -9.85
N SER A 154 1.61 -0.17 -10.77
CA SER A 154 1.30 -0.32 -12.19
C SER A 154 0.94 -1.77 -12.55
N ALA A 155 0.33 -1.94 -13.72
CA ALA A 155 0.08 -3.26 -14.27
C ALA A 155 1.37 -4.07 -14.52
N PHE A 156 2.53 -3.43 -14.67
CA PHE A 156 3.81 -4.11 -14.87
C PHE A 156 4.18 -5.03 -13.71
N ALA A 157 3.89 -4.63 -12.47
CA ALA A 157 4.19 -5.44 -11.30
C ALA A 157 3.27 -6.67 -11.17
N SER A 158 2.21 -6.79 -11.96
CA SER A 158 1.25 -7.90 -11.89
C SER A 158 1.00 -8.62 -13.22
N LEU A 159 1.75 -8.27 -14.29
CA LEU A 159 1.62 -8.93 -15.59
C LEU A 159 1.88 -10.44 -15.49
N GLY A 160 0.92 -11.23 -15.95
CA GLY A 160 1.03 -12.70 -15.94
C GLY A 160 0.90 -13.33 -14.56
N GLY A 161 0.71 -12.54 -13.52
CA GLY A 161 0.39 -13.01 -12.17
C GLY A 161 -1.11 -13.07 -11.91
N GLY A 162 -1.54 -13.85 -10.93
CA GLY A 162 -2.95 -14.01 -10.54
C GLY A 162 -3.51 -12.83 -9.74
N GLY A 163 -2.72 -11.80 -9.49
CA GLY A 163 -3.08 -10.68 -8.64
C GLY A 163 -3.22 -11.10 -7.17
N GLY A 164 -2.18 -10.97 -6.38
CA GLY A 164 -2.25 -11.23 -4.94
C GLY A 164 -3.15 -10.21 -4.25
N GLY A 165 -3.93 -10.65 -3.27
CA GLY A 165 -4.78 -9.78 -2.48
C GLY A 165 -3.96 -8.76 -1.67
N MET A 166 -4.44 -7.53 -1.59
CA MET A 166 -3.84 -6.44 -0.81
C MET A 166 -4.40 -6.46 0.62
N SER A 167 -4.18 -7.55 1.34
CA SER A 167 -4.84 -7.78 2.64
C SER A 167 -4.23 -6.95 3.78
N LEU A 168 -2.91 -6.67 3.75
CA LEU A 168 -2.29 -5.75 4.69
C LEU A 168 -2.85 -4.33 4.52
N HIS A 169 -2.94 -3.85 3.27
CA HIS A 169 -3.60 -2.57 2.98
C HIS A 169 -5.06 -2.58 3.43
N GLY A 170 -5.79 -3.69 3.19
CA GLY A 170 -7.18 -3.81 3.60
C GLY A 170 -7.39 -3.66 5.10
N ILE A 171 -6.56 -4.30 5.91
CA ILE A 171 -6.64 -4.16 7.37
C ILE A 171 -6.10 -2.80 7.85
N GLU A 172 -5.12 -2.21 7.17
CA GLU A 172 -4.63 -0.87 7.49
C GLU A 172 -5.67 0.21 7.18
N HIS A 173 -6.42 0.09 6.09
CA HIS A 173 -7.47 1.05 5.74
C HIS A 173 -8.47 1.26 6.89
N ALA A 174 -8.83 0.19 7.60
CA ALA A 174 -9.71 0.30 8.76
C ALA A 174 -9.06 1.06 9.92
N VAL A 175 -7.74 0.88 10.16
CA VAL A 175 -6.99 1.61 11.18
C VAL A 175 -6.95 3.09 10.87
N SER A 176 -6.55 3.49 9.66
CA SER A 176 -6.44 4.89 9.28
C SER A 176 -7.80 5.58 9.11
N ALA A 177 -8.85 4.86 8.72
CA ALA A 177 -10.21 5.38 8.69
C ALA A 177 -10.74 5.73 10.09
N TYR A 178 -10.32 4.97 11.09
CA TYR A 178 -10.80 5.15 12.47
C TYR A 178 -10.08 6.30 13.21
N SER A 179 -8.79 6.50 12.97
CA SER A 179 -7.95 7.36 13.81
C SER A 179 -7.09 8.39 13.04
N ASP A 180 -7.37 8.63 11.76
CA ASP A 180 -6.62 9.58 10.89
C ASP A 180 -5.09 9.35 10.94
N VAL A 181 -4.69 8.09 11.00
CA VAL A 181 -3.28 7.71 11.00
C VAL A 181 -2.73 7.85 9.58
N ALA A 182 -1.49 8.32 9.47
CA ALA A 182 -0.80 8.32 8.18
C ALA A 182 -0.63 6.87 7.67
N HIS A 183 -1.03 6.61 6.43
CA HIS A 183 -1.10 5.27 5.83
C HIS A 183 0.20 4.46 5.98
N GLY A 184 1.35 5.08 5.65
CA GLY A 184 2.64 4.42 5.79
C GLY A 184 3.03 4.07 7.25
N ASP A 185 2.57 4.86 8.23
CA ASP A 185 2.75 4.52 9.65
C ASP A 185 1.89 3.31 10.03
N GLY A 186 0.63 3.25 9.56
CA GLY A 186 -0.27 2.12 9.76
C GLY A 186 0.27 0.84 9.14
N LEU A 187 0.77 0.92 7.90
CA LEU A 187 1.41 -0.21 7.22
C LEU A 187 2.65 -0.70 8.00
N ALA A 188 3.54 0.21 8.41
CA ALA A 188 4.73 -0.14 9.17
C ALA A 188 4.39 -0.87 10.47
N ALA A 189 3.35 -0.40 11.18
CA ALA A 189 2.92 -1.01 12.44
C ALA A 189 2.38 -2.43 12.25
N LEU A 190 1.72 -2.71 11.12
CA LEU A 190 1.05 -4.00 10.89
C LEU A 190 1.93 -5.01 10.13
N LEU A 191 2.94 -4.54 9.40
CA LEU A 191 3.71 -5.32 8.43
C LEU A 191 4.25 -6.63 9.00
N LEU A 192 4.95 -6.58 10.11
CA LEU A 192 5.64 -7.75 10.66
C LEU A 192 4.65 -8.82 11.15
N ALA A 193 3.57 -8.41 11.81
CA ALA A 193 2.53 -9.34 12.27
C ALA A 193 1.77 -9.97 11.09
N TRP A 194 1.51 -9.19 10.04
CA TRP A 194 0.92 -9.71 8.81
C TRP A 194 1.87 -10.69 8.10
N MET A 195 3.17 -10.43 8.07
CA MET A 195 4.16 -11.36 7.52
C MET A 195 4.19 -12.67 8.31
N GLU A 196 4.16 -12.65 9.63
CA GLU A 196 4.08 -13.84 10.48
C GLU A 196 2.79 -14.64 10.20
N TYR A 197 1.67 -13.97 10.02
CA TYR A 197 0.41 -14.59 9.63
C TYR A 197 0.49 -15.26 8.26
N THR A 198 1.18 -14.65 7.30
CA THR A 198 1.26 -15.10 5.90
C THR A 198 2.29 -16.21 5.69
N LYS A 199 3.40 -16.22 6.45
CA LYS A 199 4.53 -17.14 6.26
C LYS A 199 4.14 -18.62 6.13
N PRO A 200 3.18 -19.16 6.92
CA PRO A 200 2.81 -20.58 6.82
C PRO A 200 2.27 -21.05 5.44
N VAL A 201 1.72 -20.12 4.65
CA VAL A 201 1.14 -20.45 3.33
C VAL A 201 2.07 -20.18 2.15
N ALA A 202 3.20 -19.48 2.40
CA ALA A 202 4.17 -19.15 1.35
C ALA A 202 5.64 -19.26 1.82
N PRO A 203 6.07 -20.29 2.56
CA PRO A 203 7.39 -20.32 3.20
C PRO A 203 8.55 -20.18 2.21
N GLU A 204 8.45 -20.82 1.04
CA GLU A 204 9.50 -20.75 0.01
C GLU A 204 9.62 -19.35 -0.60
N ARG A 205 8.50 -18.63 -0.77
CA ARG A 205 8.53 -17.25 -1.27
C ARG A 205 9.13 -16.31 -0.24
N PHE A 206 8.92 -16.56 1.06
CA PHE A 206 9.59 -15.81 2.13
C PHE A 206 11.11 -15.99 2.06
N LYS A 207 11.58 -17.24 1.94
CA LYS A 207 13.00 -17.55 1.82
C LYS A 207 13.60 -16.89 0.58
N GLN A 208 13.01 -17.11 -0.59
CA GLN A 208 13.48 -16.56 -1.86
C GLN A 208 13.57 -15.02 -1.81
N LEU A 209 12.52 -14.35 -1.30
CA LEU A 209 12.50 -12.91 -1.24
C LEU A 209 13.53 -12.36 -0.25
N GLY A 210 13.71 -13.02 0.89
CA GLY A 210 14.74 -12.68 1.87
C GLY A 210 16.13 -12.70 1.26
N GLU A 211 16.49 -13.78 0.55
CA GLU A 211 17.75 -13.89 -0.17
C GLU A 211 17.92 -12.81 -1.24
N LYS A 212 16.86 -12.51 -2.02
CA LYS A 212 16.92 -11.56 -3.14
C LYS A 212 17.04 -10.11 -2.69
N VAL A 213 16.31 -9.74 -1.64
CA VAL A 213 16.21 -8.33 -1.21
C VAL A 213 17.25 -8.01 -0.14
N PHE A 214 17.46 -8.91 0.82
CA PHE A 214 18.30 -8.67 2.00
C PHE A 214 19.58 -9.51 2.02
N GLY A 215 19.69 -10.55 1.20
CA GLY A 215 20.80 -11.49 1.25
C GLY A 215 20.72 -12.49 2.43
N ASP A 216 19.54 -12.67 3.00
CA ASP A 216 19.27 -13.54 4.14
C ASP A 216 17.94 -14.27 3.96
N GLU A 217 17.88 -15.57 4.27
CA GLU A 217 16.66 -16.39 4.13
C GLU A 217 15.54 -15.98 5.11
N ASP A 218 15.88 -15.31 6.24
CA ASP A 218 14.88 -14.84 7.21
C ASP A 218 14.36 -13.44 6.86
N LEU A 219 13.41 -13.42 5.94
CA LEU A 219 12.77 -12.19 5.46
C LEU A 219 12.19 -11.35 6.61
N ILE A 220 11.56 -11.96 7.62
CA ILE A 220 10.86 -11.23 8.69
C ILE A 220 11.88 -10.53 9.59
N SER A 221 12.93 -11.24 10.03
CA SER A 221 14.01 -10.64 10.82
C SER A 221 14.72 -9.53 10.05
N SER A 222 15.02 -9.75 8.78
CA SER A 222 15.66 -8.76 7.91
C SER A 222 14.78 -7.52 7.71
N THR A 223 13.47 -7.69 7.50
CA THR A 223 12.51 -6.58 7.41
C THR A 223 12.45 -5.80 8.71
N ARG A 224 12.44 -6.47 9.87
CA ARG A 224 12.49 -5.80 11.18
C ARG A 224 13.76 -4.97 11.37
N ILE A 225 14.92 -5.53 11.01
CA ILE A 225 16.21 -4.81 11.06
C ILE A 225 16.17 -3.58 10.16
N TRP A 226 15.66 -3.74 8.94
CA TRP A 226 15.49 -2.63 8.01
C TRP A 226 14.57 -1.53 8.57
N LEU A 227 13.36 -1.87 9.04
CA LEU A 227 12.43 -0.89 9.64
C LEU A 227 13.07 -0.13 10.81
N LYS A 228 13.82 -0.83 11.69
CA LYS A 228 14.59 -0.20 12.77
C LYS A 228 15.63 0.77 12.24
N SER A 229 16.35 0.38 11.20
CA SER A 229 17.43 1.20 10.62
C SER A 229 16.93 2.53 10.06
N ILE A 230 15.70 2.54 9.53
CA ILE A 230 15.07 3.75 8.99
C ILE A 230 14.15 4.46 10.00
N GLY A 231 13.96 3.91 11.20
CA GLY A 231 13.12 4.52 12.25
C GLY A 231 11.62 4.31 12.03
N MET A 232 11.24 3.24 11.32
CA MET A 232 9.85 2.86 11.05
C MET A 232 9.43 1.56 11.75
N ASP A 233 10.19 1.06 12.73
CA ASP A 233 9.78 -0.05 13.62
C ASP A 233 8.84 0.49 14.71
N ILE A 234 7.60 0.72 14.32
CA ILE A 234 6.55 1.34 15.12
C ILE A 234 5.42 0.34 15.40
N HIS A 235 4.59 0.63 16.38
CA HIS A 235 3.47 -0.21 16.79
C HIS A 235 2.16 0.59 16.75
N LEU A 236 1.02 -0.09 16.77
CA LEU A 236 -0.30 0.56 16.77
C LEU A 236 -0.48 1.56 17.92
N ARG A 237 0.08 1.25 19.11
CA ARG A 237 0.05 2.18 20.26
C ARG A 237 0.83 3.47 20.01
N ASP A 238 1.90 3.42 19.21
CA ASP A 238 2.77 4.56 18.93
C ASP A 238 2.11 5.57 17.99
N ILE A 239 1.10 5.11 17.24
CA ILE A 239 0.28 5.92 16.32
C ILE A 239 -1.11 6.25 16.88
N GLY A 240 -1.29 6.07 18.19
CA GLY A 240 -2.49 6.53 18.90
C GLY A 240 -3.67 5.55 18.92
N ILE A 241 -3.50 4.31 18.45
CA ILE A 241 -4.54 3.29 18.52
C ILE A 241 -4.61 2.72 19.95
N ASN A 242 -5.82 2.63 20.48
CA ASN A 242 -6.06 2.03 21.78
C ASN A 242 -6.45 0.54 21.62
N ARG A 243 -5.88 -0.32 22.45
CA ARG A 243 -6.17 -1.78 22.43
C ARG A 243 -7.67 -2.10 22.49
N LYS A 244 -8.47 -1.31 23.22
CA LYS A 244 -9.93 -1.48 23.31
C LYS A 244 -10.67 -1.27 21.97
N GLN A 245 -10.04 -0.60 21.02
CA GLN A 245 -10.62 -0.28 19.71
C GLN A 245 -10.37 -1.39 18.68
N LEU A 246 -9.42 -2.30 18.91
CA LEU A 246 -8.96 -3.28 17.91
C LEU A 246 -10.10 -4.15 17.37
N SER A 247 -10.98 -4.65 18.24
CA SER A 247 -12.13 -5.47 17.82
C SER A 247 -13.14 -4.67 16.99
N GLN A 248 -13.36 -3.39 17.33
CA GLN A 248 -14.25 -2.51 16.57
C GLN A 248 -13.68 -2.22 15.20
N ILE A 249 -12.39 -1.87 15.12
CA ILE A 249 -11.68 -1.61 13.87
C ILE A 249 -11.70 -2.86 12.98
N ALA A 250 -11.36 -4.04 13.53
CA ALA A 250 -11.38 -5.29 12.79
C ALA A 250 -12.77 -5.64 12.22
N GLY A 251 -13.84 -5.31 12.95
CA GLY A 251 -15.22 -5.52 12.51
C GLY A 251 -15.61 -4.72 11.27
N THR A 252 -14.95 -3.60 10.96
CA THR A 252 -15.25 -2.79 9.77
C THR A 252 -14.60 -3.33 8.50
N VAL A 253 -13.53 -4.11 8.62
CA VAL A 253 -12.71 -4.57 7.48
C VAL A 253 -13.54 -5.38 6.47
N GLN A 254 -14.41 -6.27 6.93
CA GLN A 254 -15.22 -7.09 6.01
C GLN A 254 -16.13 -6.24 5.10
N LYS A 255 -16.61 -5.11 5.61
CA LYS A 255 -17.43 -4.18 4.82
C LYS A 255 -16.58 -3.34 3.87
N THR A 256 -15.45 -2.83 4.35
CA THR A 256 -14.65 -1.80 3.63
C THR A 256 -13.58 -2.40 2.73
N ALA A 257 -13.15 -3.64 3.00
CA ALA A 257 -12.07 -4.34 2.31
C ALA A 257 -12.36 -5.84 2.21
N SER A 258 -13.49 -6.22 1.58
CA SER A 258 -13.93 -7.62 1.48
C SER A 258 -12.89 -8.54 0.83
N TRP A 259 -12.01 -8.00 -0.01
CA TRP A 259 -10.92 -8.74 -0.66
C TRP A 259 -9.87 -9.33 0.31
N VAL A 260 -9.84 -8.92 1.58
CA VAL A 260 -8.93 -9.54 2.57
C VAL A 260 -9.21 -11.03 2.76
N THR A 261 -10.42 -11.48 2.45
CA THR A 261 -10.79 -12.90 2.47
C THR A 261 -10.15 -13.71 1.34
N GLU A 262 -9.64 -13.04 0.30
CA GLU A 262 -8.92 -13.66 -0.82
C GLU A 262 -7.47 -14.02 -0.46
N HIS A 263 -6.99 -13.60 0.73
CA HIS A 263 -5.69 -14.03 1.23
C HIS A 263 -5.60 -15.57 1.24
N PRO A 264 -4.49 -16.20 0.79
CA PRO A 264 -4.39 -17.66 0.64
C PRO A 264 -4.71 -18.46 1.90
N ARG A 265 -4.59 -17.85 3.08
CA ARG A 265 -4.96 -18.47 4.36
C ARG A 265 -6.44 -18.23 4.73
N GLY A 266 -7.15 -17.36 3.99
CA GLY A 266 -8.51 -16.95 4.32
C GLY A 266 -8.55 -16.14 5.62
N MET A 267 -8.57 -14.82 5.54
CA MET A 267 -8.47 -13.94 6.73
C MET A 267 -9.86 -13.70 7.35
N THR A 268 -10.07 -14.19 8.55
CA THR A 268 -11.29 -13.94 9.35
C THR A 268 -11.12 -12.69 10.23
N VAL A 269 -12.23 -12.19 10.80
CA VAL A 269 -12.17 -11.08 11.78
C VAL A 269 -11.29 -11.43 12.98
N ASN A 270 -11.31 -12.68 13.45
CA ASN A 270 -10.46 -13.11 14.57
C ASN A 270 -8.97 -13.12 14.18
N ASP A 271 -8.66 -13.49 12.95
CA ASP A 271 -7.27 -13.40 12.45
C ASP A 271 -6.80 -11.95 12.40
N ILE A 272 -7.66 -11.02 11.94
CA ILE A 272 -7.37 -9.58 11.92
C ILE A 272 -7.13 -9.05 13.33
N ILE A 273 -7.98 -9.42 14.29
CA ILE A 273 -7.77 -9.06 15.72
C ILE A 273 -6.42 -9.59 16.20
N GLY A 274 -6.06 -10.85 15.87
CA GLY A 274 -4.78 -11.44 16.23
C GLY A 274 -3.58 -10.69 15.64
N ILE A 275 -3.67 -10.23 14.38
CA ILE A 275 -2.64 -9.40 13.74
C ILE A 275 -2.54 -8.05 14.47
N TYR A 276 -3.65 -7.38 14.77
CA TYR A 276 -3.65 -6.10 15.48
C TYR A 276 -3.08 -6.24 16.91
N GLU A 277 -3.43 -7.29 17.65
CA GLU A 277 -2.88 -7.55 18.98
C GLU A 277 -1.36 -7.80 18.92
N SER A 278 -0.88 -8.50 17.92
CA SER A 278 0.55 -8.76 17.71
C SER A 278 1.33 -7.53 17.27
N SER A 279 0.62 -6.52 16.75
CA SER A 279 1.17 -5.23 16.29
C SER A 279 1.09 -4.14 17.37
N PHE A 280 0.58 -4.44 18.57
CA PHE A 280 0.35 -3.48 19.65
C PHE A 280 1.55 -3.44 20.62
#